data_4042d182088a8bbc04a2429dcd95715c
#
_entry.id   4042d182088a8bbc04a2429dcd95715c
#
_cell.length_a   1.000
_cell.length_b   1.000
_cell.length_c   1.000
_cell.angle_alpha   90.00
_cell.angle_beta   90.00
_cell.angle_gamma   90.00
#
_symmetry.space_group_name_H-M   'P 1'
#
loop_
_entity.id
_entity.type
_entity.pdbx_description
1 polymer ?
#
loop_
_entity_poly.entity_id
_entity_poly.type
_entity_poly.pdbx_seq_one_letter_code
_entity_poly.pdbx_strand_id
1 'polypeptide(L)'
;MGWLYALHARSSIARGRALQANHWINGVCDQVIMLACLRQGLPAHEGRGVDDLPAGLRHSLAETLVRELDARELRRAFTAAVGTLLAEAQQVDPNREQRLRKTVWELVHTAHGYVIPLGR
;
A
#
# COMPACT_ATOMS: atom_id res chain seq x y z
N MET A 1 3.44 10.72 0.21
CA MET A 1 3.40 10.10 1.55
C MET A 1 3.17 8.60 1.53
N GLY A 2 2.49 8.09 0.52
CA GLY A 2 2.25 6.65 0.44
C GLY A 2 3.52 5.80 0.49
N TRP A 3 4.61 6.27 -0.11
CA TRP A 3 5.87 5.54 -0.11
C TRP A 3 6.48 5.46 1.28
N LEU A 4 6.37 6.52 2.06
CA LEU A 4 6.87 6.53 3.42
C LEU A 4 6.10 5.54 4.28
N TYR A 5 4.79 5.48 4.10
CA TYR A 5 3.96 4.50 4.81
C TYR A 5 4.33 3.08 4.41
N ALA A 6 4.65 2.86 3.13
CA ALA A 6 5.09 1.54 2.66
C ALA A 6 6.41 1.12 3.32
N LEU A 7 7.35 2.06 3.48
CA LEU A 7 8.59 1.77 4.18
C LEU A 7 8.36 1.35 5.62
N HIS A 8 7.48 2.06 6.32
CA HIS A 8 7.16 1.74 7.70
C HIS A 8 6.43 0.39 7.82
N ALA A 9 5.54 0.11 6.88
CA ALA A 9 4.84 -1.18 6.87
C ALA A 9 5.82 -2.33 6.69
N ARG A 10 6.72 -2.20 5.74
CA ARG A 10 7.74 -3.22 5.47
C ARG A 10 8.59 -3.48 6.72
N SER A 11 9.06 -2.40 7.36
CA SER A 11 9.88 -2.53 8.56
C SER A 11 9.11 -3.21 9.69
N SER A 12 7.84 -2.85 9.86
CA SER A 12 7.01 -3.42 10.92
C SER A 12 6.77 -4.91 10.70
N ILE A 13 6.53 -5.32 9.46
CA ILE A 13 6.37 -6.75 9.14
C ILE A 13 7.65 -7.50 9.44
N ALA A 14 8.80 -6.96 9.01
CA ALA A 14 10.09 -7.61 9.20
C ALA A 14 10.44 -7.78 10.68
N ARG A 15 9.96 -6.87 11.53
CA ARG A 15 10.22 -6.92 12.96
C ARG A 15 9.15 -7.71 13.73
N GLY A 16 8.15 -8.23 13.06
CA GLY A 16 7.07 -8.95 13.73
C GLY A 16 6.12 -8.08 14.51
N ARG A 17 6.04 -6.80 14.19
CA ARG A 17 5.16 -5.86 14.87
C ARG A 17 3.83 -5.76 14.12
N ALA A 18 2.98 -6.75 14.35
CA ALA A 18 1.79 -6.97 13.53
C ALA A 18 0.77 -5.81 13.57
N LEU A 19 0.48 -5.29 14.74
CA LEU A 19 -0.48 -4.17 14.84
C LEU A 19 0.07 -2.90 14.20
N GLN A 20 1.36 -2.65 14.36
CA GLN A 20 1.99 -1.50 13.74
C GLN A 20 2.02 -1.67 12.22
N ALA A 21 2.28 -2.89 11.73
CA ALA A 21 2.24 -3.18 10.30
C ALA A 21 0.84 -2.91 9.74
N ASN A 22 -0.20 -3.34 10.43
CA ASN A 22 -1.57 -3.08 10.02
C ASN A 22 -1.85 -1.58 9.93
N HIS A 23 -1.37 -0.82 10.92
CA HIS A 23 -1.52 0.63 10.93
C HIS A 23 -0.93 1.26 9.66
N TRP A 24 0.30 0.88 9.31
CA TRP A 24 0.96 1.47 8.15
C TRP A 24 0.38 0.99 6.82
N ILE A 25 -0.09 -0.25 6.74
CA ILE A 25 -0.79 -0.75 5.56
C ILE A 25 -2.06 0.07 5.33
N ASN A 26 -2.82 0.33 6.39
CA ASN A 26 -4.00 1.18 6.31
C ASN A 26 -3.64 2.59 5.87
N GLY A 27 -2.48 3.09 6.29
CA GLY A 27 -1.98 4.40 5.85
C GLY A 27 -1.74 4.44 4.35
N VAL A 28 -1.17 3.38 3.78
CA VAL A 28 -1.00 3.28 2.33
C VAL A 28 -2.37 3.30 1.63
N CYS A 29 -3.32 2.53 2.16
CA CYS A 29 -4.66 2.47 1.57
C CYS A 29 -5.36 3.82 1.63
N ASP A 30 -5.20 4.56 2.73
CA ASP A 30 -5.80 5.89 2.86
C ASP A 30 -5.25 6.83 1.79
N GLN A 31 -3.97 6.74 1.48
CA GLN A 31 -3.38 7.55 0.41
C GLN A 31 -3.95 7.17 -0.96
N VAL A 32 -4.14 5.89 -1.21
CA VAL A 32 -4.74 5.43 -2.46
C VAL A 32 -6.17 5.97 -2.59
N ILE A 33 -6.95 5.86 -1.52
CA ILE A 33 -8.33 6.33 -1.50
C ILE A 33 -8.38 7.83 -1.78
N MET A 34 -7.52 8.61 -1.12
CA MET A 34 -7.48 10.05 -1.32
C MET A 34 -7.14 10.40 -2.76
N LEU A 35 -6.09 9.81 -3.31
CA LEU A 35 -5.67 10.09 -4.69
C LEU A 35 -6.75 9.69 -5.69
N ALA A 36 -7.35 8.52 -5.51
CA ALA A 36 -8.37 8.03 -6.42
C ALA A 36 -9.62 8.91 -6.38
N CYS A 37 -10.06 9.31 -5.19
CA CYS A 37 -11.22 10.18 -5.06
C CYS A 37 -10.97 11.54 -5.69
N LEU A 38 -9.79 12.13 -5.46
CA LEU A 38 -9.43 13.39 -6.08
C LEU A 38 -9.43 13.29 -7.61
N ARG A 39 -8.86 12.20 -8.13
CA ARG A 39 -8.81 12.00 -9.57
C ARG A 39 -10.21 11.83 -10.19
N GLN A 40 -11.12 11.21 -9.45
CA GLN A 40 -12.48 10.97 -9.91
C GLN A 40 -13.46 12.12 -9.59
N GLY A 41 -12.97 13.17 -8.93
CA GLY A 41 -13.85 14.28 -8.56
C GLY A 41 -14.79 13.95 -7.41
N LEU A 42 -14.44 12.99 -6.56
CA LEU A 42 -15.25 12.57 -5.42
C LEU A 42 -14.72 13.15 -4.11
N PRO A 43 -15.55 13.21 -3.05
CA PRO A 43 -15.07 13.67 -1.75
C PRO A 43 -13.94 12.78 -1.24
N ALA A 44 -12.80 13.39 -0.93
CA ALA A 44 -11.60 12.65 -0.57
C ALA A 44 -11.39 12.51 0.94
N HIS A 45 -12.04 13.35 1.75
CA HIS A 45 -11.85 13.33 3.19
C HIS A 45 -12.57 12.16 3.85
N GLU A 46 -11.87 11.49 4.74
CA GLU A 46 -12.48 10.45 5.58
C GLU A 46 -13.12 9.32 4.80
N GLY A 47 -12.63 9.09 3.59
CA GLY A 47 -13.15 8.02 2.74
C GLY A 47 -14.57 8.23 2.25
N ARG A 48 -15.08 9.45 2.29
CA ARG A 48 -16.48 9.70 1.95
C ARG A 48 -16.88 9.28 0.54
N GLY A 49 -15.94 9.37 -0.40
CA GLY A 49 -16.22 9.00 -1.79
C GLY A 49 -15.83 7.58 -2.16
N VAL A 50 -15.29 6.80 -1.22
CA VAL A 50 -14.68 5.51 -1.57
C VAL A 50 -15.68 4.52 -2.17
N ASP A 51 -16.91 4.50 -1.68
CA ASP A 51 -17.92 3.58 -2.19
C ASP A 51 -18.44 3.95 -3.58
N ASP A 52 -18.10 5.15 -4.04
CA ASP A 52 -18.49 5.63 -5.36
C ASP A 52 -17.37 5.47 -6.39
N LEU A 53 -16.23 4.92 -6.00
CA LEU A 53 -15.15 4.63 -6.93
C LEU A 53 -15.55 3.49 -7.89
N PRO A 54 -14.89 3.40 -9.06
CA PRO A 54 -15.18 2.30 -9.99
C PRO A 54 -15.05 0.93 -9.32
N ALA A 55 -15.89 -0.02 -9.76
CA ALA A 55 -15.97 -1.34 -9.15
C ALA A 55 -14.61 -2.06 -9.08
N GLY A 56 -13.81 -1.96 -10.14
CA GLY A 56 -12.49 -2.60 -10.17
C GLY A 56 -11.57 -2.06 -9.08
N LEU A 57 -11.59 -0.75 -8.86
CA LEU A 57 -10.77 -0.13 -7.82
C LEU A 57 -11.29 -0.49 -6.43
N ARG A 58 -12.61 -0.51 -6.26
CA ARG A 58 -13.19 -0.93 -4.98
C ARG A 58 -12.79 -2.37 -4.65
N HIS A 59 -12.77 -3.25 -5.66
CA HIS A 59 -12.32 -4.63 -5.46
C HIS A 59 -10.85 -4.68 -5.04
N SER A 60 -9.99 -3.90 -5.71
CA SER A 60 -8.57 -3.83 -5.36
C SER A 60 -8.37 -3.33 -3.93
N LEU A 61 -9.14 -2.34 -3.52
CA LEU A 61 -9.06 -1.81 -2.15
C LEU A 61 -9.51 -2.86 -1.13
N ALA A 62 -10.54 -3.63 -1.44
CA ALA A 62 -10.99 -4.70 -0.55
C ALA A 62 -9.89 -5.75 -0.32
N GLU A 63 -9.08 -6.00 -1.35
CA GLU A 63 -7.97 -6.94 -1.23
C GLU A 63 -6.84 -6.43 -0.37
N THR A 64 -6.78 -5.14 -0.08
CA THR A 64 -5.74 -4.58 0.79
C THR A 64 -6.05 -4.74 2.28
N LEU A 65 -7.26 -5.18 2.62
CA LEU A 65 -7.64 -5.30 4.02
C LEU A 65 -6.93 -6.47 4.69
N VAL A 66 -6.39 -6.22 5.88
CA VAL A 66 -5.73 -7.25 6.67
C VAL A 66 -6.81 -8.05 7.39
N ARG A 67 -6.82 -9.36 7.17
CA ARG A 67 -7.85 -10.24 7.71
C ARG A 67 -7.42 -10.96 8.98
N GLU A 68 -6.11 -11.12 9.16
CA GLU A 68 -5.54 -11.72 10.35
C GLU A 68 -4.18 -11.11 10.60
N LEU A 69 -3.74 -11.11 11.85
CA LEU A 69 -2.48 -10.48 12.22
C LEU A 69 -1.32 -11.47 12.22
N ASP A 70 -1.20 -12.28 11.18
CA ASP A 70 -0.04 -13.12 11.02
C ASP A 70 0.84 -12.60 9.87
N ALA A 71 2.09 -13.02 9.86
CA ALA A 71 3.07 -12.50 8.92
C ALA A 71 2.67 -12.74 7.46
N ARG A 72 2.11 -13.90 7.18
CA ARG A 72 1.71 -14.25 5.80
C ARG A 72 0.61 -13.32 5.31
N GLU A 73 -0.41 -13.10 6.14
CA GLU A 73 -1.52 -12.23 5.78
C GLU A 73 -1.08 -10.76 5.67
N LEU A 74 -0.22 -10.32 6.58
CA LEU A 74 0.31 -8.96 6.51
C LEU A 74 1.10 -8.74 5.22
N ARG A 75 1.91 -9.71 4.81
CA ARG A 75 2.65 -9.61 3.54
C ARG A 75 1.70 -9.58 2.35
N ARG A 76 0.64 -10.40 2.39
CA ARG A 76 -0.35 -10.43 1.32
C ARG A 76 -1.04 -9.07 1.18
N ALA A 77 -1.52 -8.52 2.30
CA ALA A 77 -2.20 -7.23 2.31
C ALA A 77 -1.25 -6.10 1.90
N PHE A 78 -0.02 -6.14 2.37
CA PHE A 78 0.99 -5.16 2.01
C PHE A 78 1.27 -5.17 0.50
N THR A 79 1.42 -6.37 -0.08
CA THR A 79 1.65 -6.51 -1.51
C THR A 79 0.46 -5.94 -2.31
N ALA A 80 -0.75 -6.23 -1.87
CA ALA A 80 -1.95 -5.70 -2.52
C ALA A 80 -2.03 -4.18 -2.42
N ALA A 81 -1.70 -3.63 -1.25
CA ALA A 81 -1.74 -2.18 -1.03
C ALA A 81 -0.71 -1.46 -1.91
N VAL A 82 0.51 -1.98 -1.97
CA VAL A 82 1.56 -1.37 -2.78
C VAL A 82 1.21 -1.45 -4.27
N GLY A 83 0.67 -2.59 -4.71
CA GLY A 83 0.24 -2.73 -6.10
C GLY A 83 -0.84 -1.73 -6.48
N THR A 84 -1.81 -1.54 -5.58
CA THR A 84 -2.89 -0.58 -5.82
C THR A 84 -2.35 0.85 -5.83
N LEU A 85 -1.42 1.18 -4.93
CA LEU A 85 -0.79 2.49 -4.90
C LEU A 85 -0.03 2.77 -6.21
N LEU A 86 0.74 1.79 -6.70
CA LEU A 86 1.47 1.94 -7.96
C LEU A 86 0.51 2.15 -9.13
N ALA A 87 -0.58 1.40 -9.17
CA ALA A 87 -1.55 1.54 -10.24
C ALA A 87 -2.19 2.93 -10.24
N GLU A 88 -2.49 3.47 -9.06
CA GLU A 88 -3.05 4.79 -8.95
C GLU A 88 -2.02 5.88 -9.29
N ALA A 89 -0.78 5.70 -8.87
CA ALA A 89 0.30 6.63 -9.19
C ALA A 89 0.54 6.70 -10.70
N GLN A 90 0.39 5.57 -11.39
CA GLN A 90 0.55 5.54 -12.84
C GLN A 90 -0.50 6.41 -13.55
N GLN A 91 -1.70 6.51 -12.98
CA GLN A 91 -2.74 7.35 -13.56
C GLN A 91 -2.41 8.84 -13.42
N VAL A 92 -1.64 9.21 -12.40
CA VAL A 92 -1.29 10.60 -12.13
C VAL A 92 0.01 10.99 -12.82
N ASP A 93 1.03 10.18 -12.74
CA ASP A 93 2.34 10.47 -13.31
C ASP A 93 3.03 9.16 -13.74
N PRO A 94 2.75 8.69 -14.95
CA PRO A 94 3.30 7.41 -15.42
C PRO A 94 4.83 7.35 -15.41
N ASN A 95 5.49 8.44 -15.72
CA ASN A 95 6.96 8.44 -15.80
C ASN A 95 7.59 8.29 -14.42
N ARG A 96 7.04 9.00 -13.45
CA ARG A 96 7.56 8.91 -12.08
C ARG A 96 7.27 7.55 -11.47
N GLU A 97 6.10 7.00 -11.73
CA GLU A 97 5.73 5.68 -11.24
C GLU A 97 6.70 4.63 -11.78
N GLN A 98 7.00 4.69 -13.06
CA GLN A 98 7.90 3.73 -13.68
C GLN A 98 9.30 3.78 -13.06
N ARG A 99 9.80 4.97 -12.74
CA ARG A 99 11.11 5.12 -12.11
C ARG A 99 11.14 4.52 -10.69
N LEU A 100 10.02 4.58 -9.98
CA LEU A 100 9.96 4.11 -8.61
C LEU A 100 9.58 2.64 -8.47
N ARG A 101 9.01 2.07 -9.52
CA ARG A 101 8.43 0.72 -9.48
C ARG A 101 9.41 -0.32 -8.97
N LYS A 102 10.60 -0.32 -9.51
CA LYS A 102 11.60 -1.32 -9.12
C LYS A 102 11.92 -1.24 -7.64
N THR A 103 12.18 -0.03 -7.15
CA THR A 103 12.51 0.18 -5.75
C THR A 103 11.38 -0.25 -4.84
N VAL A 104 10.16 0.09 -5.20
CA VAL A 104 9.00 -0.24 -4.39
C VAL A 104 8.79 -1.75 -4.33
N TRP A 105 8.94 -2.46 -5.45
CA TRP A 105 8.79 -3.91 -5.45
C TRP A 105 9.90 -4.61 -4.66
N GLU A 106 11.08 -4.02 -4.62
CA GLU A 106 12.13 -4.52 -3.74
C GLU A 106 11.72 -4.42 -2.28
N LEU A 107 11.03 -3.34 -1.89
CA LEU A 107 10.51 -3.21 -0.53
C LEU A 107 9.51 -4.31 -0.22
N VAL A 108 8.64 -4.64 -1.16
CA VAL A 108 7.66 -5.70 -0.98
C VAL A 108 8.36 -7.04 -0.75
N HIS A 109 9.35 -7.34 -1.56
CA HIS A 109 10.07 -8.61 -1.42
C HIS A 109 10.81 -8.72 -0.10
N THR A 110 11.39 -7.64 0.39
CA THR A 110 12.10 -7.67 1.67
C THR A 110 11.15 -7.73 2.86
N ALA A 111 9.89 -7.42 2.67
CA ALA A 111 8.90 -7.54 3.75
C ALA A 111 8.58 -9.00 4.09
N HIS A 112 9.10 -9.95 3.32
CA HIS A 112 8.89 -11.36 3.59
C HIS A 112 9.75 -11.89 4.73
N GLY A 113 10.30 -11.01 5.54
CA GLY A 113 11.11 -11.44 6.67
C GLY A 113 12.52 -11.83 6.31
N TYR A 114 12.88 -11.65 5.06
CA TYR A 114 14.22 -11.96 4.62
C TYR A 114 15.16 -10.91 5.19
N VAL A 115 16.11 -11.37 5.94
CA VAL A 115 17.04 -10.46 6.54
C VAL A 115 18.14 -10.20 5.55
N ILE A 116 18.12 -9.04 4.98
CA ILE A 116 19.18 -8.66 4.12
C ILE A 116 20.30 -8.20 4.99
N PRO A 117 21.43 -8.79 4.82
CA PRO A 117 22.57 -8.40 5.62
C PRO A 117 23.06 -7.07 5.15
N LEU A 118 22.29 -6.08 5.40
CA LEU A 118 22.66 -4.85 4.99
C LEU A 118 23.74 -4.41 5.75
N GLY A 119 24.57 -4.29 5.24
CA GLY A 119 25.54 -3.74 5.84
C GLY A 119 25.32 -3.53 7.12
N ARG A 120 24.62 -4.06 7.08
CA ARG A 120 24.68 -3.97 8.02
C ARG A 120 25.52 -3.51 7.83
#